data_88cf0036415c7e2df4c3bffce6e17d1b
#
_entry.id   88cf0036415c7e2df4c3bffce6e17d1b
#
_cell.length_a   1.000
_cell.length_b   1.000
_cell.length_c   1.000
_cell.angle_alpha   90.00
_cell.angle_beta   90.00
_cell.angle_gamma   90.00
#
_symmetry.space_group_name_H-M   'P 1'
#
loop_
_entity.id
_entity.type
_entity.pdbx_description
1 polymer ?
#
loop_
_entity_poly.entity_id
_entity_poly.type
_entity_poly.pdbx_seq_one_letter_code
_entity_poly.pdbx_strand_id
1 'polypeptide(L)'
;MRVPIENRIGKEGEGFGLAQTWINAGRIRHGARSLGVMERCLELAIGYAKQRKTFGVPLAQRQSIQWPIVDMQMDAHKLRLMLHHVAWKFDRGEDCRQEAFMVKIFGDERSFWTADRCMQIHGGMGLSKELPIERFFRDQRSMMITEGAIEVLRMALARMILDVK
;
A
#
# COMPACT_ATOMS: atom_id res chain seq x y z
N MET A 1 -33.28 -13.67 1.98
CA MET A 1 -33.18 -14.24 3.34
C MET A 1 -34.04 -13.39 4.25
N ARG A 2 -34.84 -14.00 5.15
CA ARG A 2 -35.60 -13.27 6.19
C ARG A 2 -34.82 -13.38 7.49
N VAL A 3 -34.65 -12.26 8.19
CA VAL A 3 -33.99 -12.18 9.49
C VAL A 3 -34.88 -11.40 10.46
N PRO A 4 -34.83 -11.66 11.78
CA PRO A 4 -35.53 -10.88 12.78
C PRO A 4 -35.11 -9.40 12.73
N ILE A 5 -36.05 -8.49 13.02
CA ILE A 5 -35.83 -7.04 12.91
C ILE A 5 -34.82 -6.54 13.96
N GLU A 6 -34.75 -7.21 15.08
CA GLU A 6 -33.76 -6.94 16.15
C GLU A 6 -32.32 -7.18 15.74
N ASN A 7 -32.09 -7.94 14.65
CA ASN A 7 -30.76 -8.15 14.08
C ASN A 7 -30.28 -6.98 13.22
N ARG A 8 -31.09 -5.92 13.09
CA ARG A 8 -30.70 -4.72 12.37
C ARG A 8 -29.66 -3.94 13.17
N ILE A 9 -28.54 -3.58 12.50
CA ILE A 9 -27.49 -2.73 13.06
C ILE A 9 -27.77 -1.27 12.63
N GLY A 10 -27.96 -0.38 13.61
CA GLY A 10 -28.26 1.03 13.37
C GLY A 10 -29.70 1.28 12.87
N LYS A 11 -29.96 2.48 12.38
CA LYS A 11 -31.28 2.90 11.86
C LYS A 11 -31.41 2.61 10.37
N GLU A 12 -32.65 2.67 9.88
CA GLU A 12 -32.93 2.55 8.45
C GLU A 12 -32.25 3.69 7.68
N GLY A 13 -31.56 3.35 6.58
CA GLY A 13 -30.82 4.30 5.76
C GLY A 13 -29.40 4.60 6.21
N GLU A 14 -28.96 4.19 7.42
CA GLU A 14 -27.62 4.50 7.96
C GLU A 14 -26.55 3.46 7.59
N GLY A 15 -26.89 2.35 6.94
CA GLY A 15 -25.97 1.23 6.71
C GLY A 15 -24.70 1.61 5.97
N PHE A 16 -24.78 2.50 4.98
CA PHE A 16 -23.59 2.96 4.25
C PHE A 16 -22.65 3.81 5.13
N GLY A 17 -23.22 4.66 6.00
CA GLY A 17 -22.44 5.45 6.96
C GLY A 17 -21.66 4.57 7.94
N LEU A 18 -22.31 3.53 8.46
CA LEU A 18 -21.67 2.53 9.33
C LEU A 18 -20.52 1.79 8.62
N ALA A 19 -20.76 1.38 7.36
CA ALA A 19 -19.73 0.75 6.54
C ALA A 19 -18.53 1.70 6.31
N GLN A 20 -18.77 2.99 6.04
CA GLN A 20 -17.72 3.98 5.84
C GLN A 20 -16.83 4.17 7.07
N THR A 21 -17.39 4.11 8.28
CA THR A 21 -16.60 4.20 9.53
C THR A 21 -15.58 3.06 9.60
N TRP A 22 -16.00 1.83 9.30
CA TRP A 22 -15.10 0.67 9.26
C TRP A 22 -14.06 0.76 8.12
N ILE A 23 -14.49 1.18 6.92
CA ILE A 23 -13.63 1.32 5.74
C ILE A 23 -12.54 2.37 5.97
N ASN A 24 -12.79 3.45 6.70
CA ASN A 24 -11.76 4.46 7.00
C ASN A 24 -10.60 3.87 7.81
N ALA A 25 -10.90 3.08 8.86
CA ALA A 25 -9.86 2.33 9.57
C ALA A 25 -9.16 1.30 8.65
N GLY A 26 -9.91 0.69 7.72
CA GLY A 26 -9.40 -0.21 6.69
C GLY A 26 -8.33 0.44 5.83
N ARG A 27 -8.52 1.68 5.39
CA ARG A 27 -7.56 2.43 4.56
C ARG A 27 -6.22 2.66 5.26
N ILE A 28 -6.23 2.91 6.56
CA ILE A 28 -4.99 3.00 7.36
C ILE A 28 -4.27 1.65 7.39
N ARG A 29 -5.02 0.53 7.58
CA ARG A 29 -4.46 -0.83 7.52
C ARG A 29 -3.89 -1.18 6.15
N HIS A 30 -4.50 -0.69 5.05
CA HIS A 30 -3.92 -0.82 3.70
C HIS A 30 -2.53 -0.22 3.64
N GLY A 31 -2.36 1.02 4.12
CA GLY A 31 -1.06 1.67 4.18
C GLY A 31 -0.04 0.89 5.01
N ALA A 32 -0.44 0.39 6.18
CA ALA A 32 0.44 -0.41 7.04
C ALA A 32 0.89 -1.72 6.37
N ARG A 33 -0.04 -2.43 5.71
CA ARG A 33 0.26 -3.63 4.92
C ARG A 33 1.20 -3.32 3.76
N SER A 34 0.92 -2.24 3.04
CA SER A 34 1.76 -1.79 1.91
C SER A 34 3.18 -1.47 2.37
N LEU A 35 3.34 -0.79 3.51
CA LEU A 35 4.67 -0.52 4.10
C LEU A 35 5.41 -1.81 4.41
N GLY A 36 4.77 -2.79 5.04
CA GLY A 36 5.41 -4.08 5.36
C GLY A 36 5.89 -4.82 4.12
N VAL A 37 5.11 -4.78 3.02
CA VAL A 37 5.53 -5.36 1.73
C VAL A 37 6.71 -4.59 1.14
N MET A 38 6.67 -3.24 1.16
CA MET A 38 7.77 -2.42 0.64
C MET A 38 9.07 -2.70 1.38
N GLU A 39 9.06 -2.77 2.70
CA GLU A 39 10.23 -3.08 3.51
C GLU A 39 10.79 -4.48 3.21
N ARG A 40 9.91 -5.48 3.11
CA ARG A 40 10.33 -6.84 2.79
C ARG A 40 10.89 -6.95 1.37
N CYS A 41 10.29 -6.30 0.39
CA CYS A 41 10.81 -6.25 -0.98
C CYS A 41 12.18 -5.57 -1.03
N LEU A 42 12.35 -4.48 -0.30
CA LEU A 42 13.63 -3.75 -0.22
C LEU A 42 14.73 -4.62 0.38
N GLU A 43 14.45 -5.32 1.49
CA GLU A 43 15.39 -6.26 2.12
C GLU A 43 15.82 -7.35 1.13
N LEU A 44 14.87 -7.99 0.46
CA LEU A 44 15.13 -9.04 -0.53
C LEU A 44 15.96 -8.50 -1.70
N ALA A 45 15.60 -7.33 -2.24
CA ALA A 45 16.31 -6.71 -3.36
C ALA A 45 17.75 -6.38 -3.02
N ILE A 46 18.01 -5.81 -1.84
CA ILE A 46 19.37 -5.49 -1.35
C ILE A 46 20.18 -6.77 -1.18
N GLY A 47 19.62 -7.79 -0.53
CA GLY A 47 20.31 -9.07 -0.31
C GLY A 47 20.71 -9.73 -1.62
N TYR A 48 19.77 -9.85 -2.55
CA TYR A 48 20.02 -10.45 -3.86
C TYR A 48 21.00 -9.65 -4.69
N ALA A 49 20.89 -8.32 -4.73
CA ALA A 49 21.80 -7.47 -5.50
C ALA A 49 23.27 -7.56 -5.03
N LYS A 50 23.49 -7.78 -3.74
CA LYS A 50 24.84 -7.98 -3.18
C LYS A 50 25.43 -9.36 -3.53
N GLN A 51 24.60 -10.39 -3.62
CA GLN A 51 25.05 -11.78 -3.85
C GLN A 51 25.15 -12.13 -5.33
N ARG A 52 24.16 -11.72 -6.15
CA ARG A 52 24.09 -12.07 -7.56
C ARG A 52 25.15 -11.34 -8.37
N LYS A 53 25.96 -12.10 -9.09
CA LYS A 53 26.97 -11.55 -10.03
C LYS A 53 26.50 -11.77 -11.47
N THR A 54 26.69 -10.76 -12.31
CA THR A 54 26.52 -10.81 -13.77
C THR A 54 27.67 -10.08 -14.44
N PHE A 55 28.22 -10.65 -15.51
CA PHE A 55 29.39 -10.08 -16.20
C PHE A 55 30.54 -9.74 -15.23
N GLY A 56 30.82 -10.65 -14.30
CA GLY A 56 31.95 -10.57 -13.38
C GLY A 56 31.77 -9.71 -12.12
N VAL A 57 30.69 -8.91 -12.01
CA VAL A 57 30.47 -7.99 -10.87
C VAL A 57 29.11 -8.20 -10.19
N PRO A 58 28.96 -7.91 -8.89
CA PRO A 58 27.67 -7.90 -8.20
C PRO A 58 26.69 -6.94 -8.85
N LEU A 59 25.39 -7.30 -8.85
CA LEU A 59 24.32 -6.40 -9.33
C LEU A 59 24.32 -5.06 -8.58
N ALA A 60 24.67 -5.06 -7.30
CA ALA A 60 24.75 -3.85 -6.46
C ALA A 60 25.72 -2.78 -6.99
N GLN A 61 26.65 -3.14 -7.87
CA GLN A 61 27.56 -2.17 -8.50
C GLN A 61 27.01 -1.53 -9.76
N ARG A 62 25.81 -1.94 -10.20
CA ARG A 62 25.16 -1.40 -11.39
C ARG A 62 24.21 -0.27 -11.02
N GLN A 63 24.40 0.88 -11.63
CA GLN A 63 23.60 2.09 -11.38
C GLN A 63 22.09 1.86 -11.63
N SER A 64 21.74 1.09 -12.66
CA SER A 64 20.35 0.71 -12.98
C SER A 64 19.67 -0.13 -11.89
N ILE A 65 20.43 -0.73 -10.99
CA ILE A 65 19.93 -1.48 -9.81
C ILE A 65 19.93 -0.58 -8.57
N GLN A 66 20.92 0.32 -8.45
CA GLN A 66 21.02 1.23 -7.31
C GLN A 66 19.85 2.22 -7.23
N TRP A 67 19.45 2.81 -8.36
CA TRP A 67 18.37 3.81 -8.40
C TRP A 67 17.02 3.27 -7.88
N PRO A 68 16.50 2.13 -8.39
CA PRO A 68 15.27 1.56 -7.84
C PRO A 68 15.35 1.27 -6.33
N ILE A 69 16.49 0.81 -5.83
CA ILE A 69 16.68 0.55 -4.39
C ILE A 69 16.57 1.85 -3.58
N VAL A 70 17.15 2.95 -4.08
CA VAL A 70 17.05 4.27 -3.43
C VAL A 70 15.59 4.73 -3.43
N ASP A 71 14.89 4.63 -4.56
CA ASP A 71 13.48 5.03 -4.66
C ASP A 71 12.59 4.19 -3.73
N MET A 72 12.80 2.88 -3.68
CA MET A 72 12.09 1.97 -2.75
C MET A 72 12.29 2.40 -1.29
N GLN A 73 13.53 2.72 -0.89
CA GLN A 73 13.86 3.18 0.46
C GLN A 73 13.18 4.52 0.78
N MET A 74 13.22 5.47 -0.15
CA MET A 74 12.60 6.79 0.02
C MET A 74 11.08 6.67 0.17
N ASP A 75 10.43 5.85 -0.65
CA ASP A 75 8.99 5.67 -0.61
C ASP A 75 8.53 4.94 0.65
N ALA A 76 9.26 3.92 1.10
CA ALA A 76 8.98 3.27 2.39
C ALA A 76 9.11 4.26 3.55
N HIS A 77 10.12 5.13 3.54
CA HIS A 77 10.30 6.16 4.56
C HIS A 77 9.14 7.17 4.58
N LYS A 78 8.74 7.69 3.40
CA LYS A 78 7.60 8.60 3.26
C LYS A 78 6.31 7.97 3.80
N LEU A 79 6.01 6.73 3.36
CA LEU A 79 4.79 6.03 3.78
C LEU A 79 4.77 5.80 5.29
N ARG A 80 5.91 5.46 5.90
CA ARG A 80 6.01 5.30 7.35
C ARG A 80 5.64 6.58 8.10
N LEU A 81 6.17 7.72 7.68
CA LEU A 81 5.83 9.03 8.28
C LEU A 81 4.34 9.36 8.11
N MET A 82 3.78 9.14 6.92
CA MET A 82 2.35 9.34 6.67
C MET A 82 1.48 8.44 7.55
N LEU A 83 1.87 7.18 7.74
CA LEU A 83 1.17 6.22 8.60
C LEU A 83 1.20 6.65 10.07
N HIS A 84 2.34 7.03 10.59
CA HIS A 84 2.43 7.52 11.97
C HIS A 84 1.57 8.77 12.18
N HIS A 85 1.54 9.68 11.22
CA HIS A 85 0.71 10.88 11.29
C HIS A 85 -0.78 10.54 11.33
N VAL A 86 -1.26 9.71 10.39
CA VAL A 86 -2.69 9.36 10.36
C VAL A 86 -3.11 8.53 11.57
N ALA A 87 -2.26 7.60 12.04
CA ALA A 87 -2.53 6.81 13.24
C ALA A 87 -2.62 7.71 14.49
N TRP A 88 -1.70 8.66 14.63
CA TRP A 88 -1.72 9.63 15.72
C TRP A 88 -3.01 10.46 15.75
N LYS A 89 -3.48 10.96 14.58
CA LYS A 89 -4.77 11.67 14.48
C LYS A 89 -5.95 10.76 14.85
N PHE A 90 -5.93 9.52 14.33
CA PHE A 90 -6.98 8.53 14.58
C PHE A 90 -7.10 8.19 16.07
N ASP A 91 -6.00 7.99 16.78
CA ASP A 91 -5.96 7.69 18.22
C ASP A 91 -6.49 8.86 19.07
N ARG A 92 -6.42 10.09 18.55
CA ARG A 92 -6.97 11.28 19.19
C ARG A 92 -8.44 11.55 18.86
N GLY A 93 -9.04 10.74 18.02
CA GLY A 93 -10.42 10.94 17.54
C GLY A 93 -10.58 12.13 16.58
N GLU A 94 -9.47 12.63 16.00
CA GLU A 94 -9.50 13.72 15.02
C GLU A 94 -9.97 13.24 13.65
N ASP A 95 -10.58 14.13 12.84
CA ASP A 95 -10.90 13.77 11.44
C ASP A 95 -9.60 13.58 10.66
N CYS A 96 -9.38 12.34 10.22
CA CYS A 96 -8.21 11.92 9.47
C CYS A 96 -8.55 11.29 8.11
N ARG A 97 -9.73 11.61 7.56
CA ARG A 97 -10.19 11.02 6.29
C ARG A 97 -9.28 11.36 5.12
N GLN A 98 -8.80 12.60 5.04
CA GLN A 98 -7.86 13.02 4.00
C GLN A 98 -6.56 12.22 4.07
N GLU A 99 -5.97 12.13 5.25
CA GLU A 99 -4.73 11.40 5.48
C GLU A 99 -4.90 9.90 5.21
N ALA A 100 -6.04 9.31 5.59
CA ALA A 100 -6.35 7.91 5.30
C ALA A 100 -6.43 7.65 3.79
N PHE A 101 -7.00 8.58 3.00
CA PHE A 101 -6.98 8.48 1.53
C PHE A 101 -5.58 8.60 0.97
N MET A 102 -4.80 9.60 1.43
CA MET A 102 -3.41 9.80 1.00
C MET A 102 -2.55 8.57 1.26
N VAL A 103 -2.65 8.01 2.47
CA VAL A 103 -1.90 6.81 2.87
C VAL A 103 -2.26 5.61 2.01
N LYS A 104 -3.56 5.39 1.74
CA LYS A 104 -3.97 4.28 0.87
C LYS A 104 -3.52 4.48 -0.57
N ILE A 105 -3.76 5.65 -1.15
CA ILE A 105 -3.37 5.94 -2.54
C ILE A 105 -1.86 5.76 -2.70
N PHE A 106 -1.07 6.45 -1.90
CA PHE A 106 0.39 6.40 -1.99
C PHE A 106 0.92 5.00 -1.68
N GLY A 107 0.43 4.39 -0.59
CA GLY A 107 0.89 3.08 -0.14
C GLY A 107 0.65 1.98 -1.18
N ASP A 108 -0.57 1.88 -1.72
CA ASP A 108 -0.91 0.81 -2.64
C ASP A 108 -0.20 0.97 -4.00
N GLU A 109 -0.09 2.19 -4.53
CA GLU A 109 0.64 2.42 -5.78
C GLU A 109 2.15 2.17 -5.64
N ARG A 110 2.75 2.67 -4.55
CA ARG A 110 4.20 2.56 -4.37
C ARG A 110 4.61 1.15 -3.93
N SER A 111 3.78 0.43 -3.18
CA SER A 111 4.05 -0.97 -2.84
C SER A 111 3.95 -1.88 -4.07
N PHE A 112 3.00 -1.65 -4.97
CA PHE A 112 2.94 -2.37 -6.24
C PHE A 112 4.19 -2.12 -7.09
N TRP A 113 4.59 -0.84 -7.25
CA TRP A 113 5.82 -0.48 -7.95
C TRP A 113 7.05 -1.12 -7.30
N THR A 114 7.12 -1.12 -5.97
CA THR A 114 8.23 -1.74 -5.20
C THR A 114 8.29 -3.25 -5.44
N ALA A 115 7.15 -3.94 -5.43
CA ALA A 115 7.10 -5.38 -5.72
C ALA A 115 7.54 -5.68 -7.17
N ASP A 116 7.11 -4.87 -8.14
CA ASP A 116 7.55 -4.94 -9.53
C ASP A 116 9.06 -4.76 -9.69
N ARG A 117 9.63 -3.73 -9.05
CA ARG A 117 11.10 -3.49 -9.10
C ARG A 117 11.88 -4.59 -8.39
N CYS A 118 11.38 -5.09 -7.26
CA CYS A 118 11.97 -6.23 -6.58
C CYS A 118 12.00 -7.47 -7.48
N MET A 119 10.89 -7.76 -8.16
CA MET A 119 10.79 -8.84 -9.14
C MET A 119 11.79 -8.67 -10.28
N GLN A 120 11.90 -7.47 -10.84
CA GLN A 120 12.85 -7.16 -11.91
C GLN A 120 14.30 -7.38 -11.47
N ILE A 121 14.68 -6.97 -10.26
CA ILE A 121 16.03 -7.17 -9.70
C ILE A 121 16.36 -8.66 -9.57
N HIS A 122 15.38 -9.49 -9.20
CA HIS A 122 15.56 -10.94 -9.05
C HIS A 122 15.52 -11.71 -10.39
N GLY A 123 15.03 -11.08 -11.47
CA GLY A 123 14.88 -11.74 -12.76
C GLY A 123 13.95 -12.96 -12.67
N GLY A 124 14.31 -14.07 -13.29
CA GLY A 124 13.48 -15.30 -13.28
C GLY A 124 13.13 -15.80 -11.88
N MET A 125 14.02 -15.64 -10.90
CA MET A 125 13.74 -16.01 -9.50
C MET A 125 12.59 -15.19 -8.89
N GLY A 126 12.40 -13.95 -9.32
CA GLY A 126 11.29 -13.10 -8.87
C GLY A 126 9.91 -13.58 -9.30
N LEU A 127 9.85 -14.38 -10.37
CA LEU A 127 8.62 -15.02 -10.88
C LEU A 127 8.36 -16.39 -10.25
N SER A 128 9.36 -16.97 -9.58
CA SER A 128 9.26 -18.28 -8.94
C SER A 128 8.47 -18.17 -7.62
N LYS A 129 7.74 -19.24 -7.27
CA LYS A 129 7.07 -19.39 -5.97
C LYS A 129 8.01 -19.72 -4.81
N GLU A 130 9.29 -19.93 -5.08
CA GLU A 130 10.32 -20.12 -4.03
C GLU A 130 10.56 -18.87 -3.20
N LEU A 131 10.30 -17.69 -3.78
CA LEU A 131 10.35 -16.40 -3.10
C LEU A 131 8.93 -15.81 -3.00
N PRO A 132 8.65 -14.97 -2.01
CA PRO A 132 7.31 -14.39 -1.84
C PRO A 132 7.00 -13.25 -2.83
N ILE A 133 7.91 -12.91 -3.74
CA ILE A 133 7.86 -11.71 -4.59
C ILE A 133 6.67 -11.76 -5.56
N GLU A 134 6.45 -12.91 -6.23
CA GLU A 134 5.33 -13.07 -7.17
C GLU A 134 3.98 -12.91 -6.47
N ARG A 135 3.87 -13.38 -5.21
CA ARG A 135 2.68 -13.20 -4.39
C ARG A 135 2.50 -11.74 -4.01
N PHE A 136 3.56 -11.05 -3.58
CA PHE A 136 3.49 -9.62 -3.27
C PHE A 136 3.04 -8.80 -4.48
N PHE A 137 3.55 -9.10 -5.67
CA PHE A 137 3.14 -8.43 -6.91
C PHE A 137 1.63 -8.59 -7.16
N ARG A 138 1.10 -9.81 -7.08
CA ARG A 138 -0.34 -10.07 -7.28
C ARG A 138 -1.20 -9.44 -6.19
N ASP A 139 -0.78 -9.57 -4.92
CA ASP A 139 -1.52 -9.05 -3.78
C ASP A 139 -1.58 -7.52 -3.84
N GLN A 140 -0.46 -6.85 -4.10
CA GLN A 140 -0.43 -5.38 -4.17
C GLN A 140 -1.23 -4.84 -5.36
N ARG A 141 -1.29 -5.58 -6.47
CA ARG A 141 -2.17 -5.18 -7.57
C ARG A 141 -3.64 -5.19 -7.17
N SER A 142 -4.08 -6.17 -6.36
CA SER A 142 -5.46 -6.23 -5.87
C SER A 142 -5.77 -5.10 -4.88
N MET A 143 -4.80 -4.68 -4.07
CA MET A 143 -4.97 -3.61 -3.09
C MET A 143 -5.36 -2.27 -3.72
N MET A 144 -4.92 -1.98 -4.93
CA MET A 144 -5.29 -0.78 -5.67
C MET A 144 -6.79 -0.72 -6.03
N ILE A 145 -7.51 -1.83 -5.92
CA ILE A 145 -8.92 -1.97 -6.28
C ILE A 145 -9.81 -2.06 -5.03
N THR A 146 -9.39 -2.81 -4.02
CA THR A 146 -10.18 -3.13 -2.82
C THR A 146 -10.36 -1.90 -1.90
N GLU A 147 -11.47 -1.86 -1.16
CA GLU A 147 -11.86 -0.77 -0.23
C GLU A 147 -11.89 0.63 -0.86
N GLY A 148 -12.18 0.67 -2.16
CA GLY A 148 -12.22 1.85 -3.00
C GLY A 148 -11.03 1.91 -3.96
N ALA A 149 -11.32 1.82 -5.25
CA ALA A 149 -10.30 1.96 -6.29
C ALA A 149 -9.56 3.30 -6.17
N ILE A 150 -8.29 3.32 -6.52
CA ILE A 150 -7.41 4.49 -6.40
C ILE A 150 -8.02 5.73 -7.08
N GLU A 151 -8.66 5.54 -8.24
CA GLU A 151 -9.30 6.61 -8.99
C GLU A 151 -10.47 7.23 -8.24
N VAL A 152 -11.29 6.38 -7.58
CA VAL A 152 -12.42 6.84 -6.75
C VAL A 152 -11.92 7.60 -5.52
N LEU A 153 -10.84 7.13 -4.90
CA LEU A 153 -10.26 7.82 -3.75
C LEU A 153 -9.62 9.15 -4.15
N ARG A 154 -8.97 9.24 -5.32
CA ARG A 154 -8.46 10.50 -5.86
C ARG A 154 -9.58 11.50 -6.14
N MET A 155 -10.69 11.05 -6.73
CA MET A 155 -11.86 11.90 -6.94
C MET A 155 -12.41 12.42 -5.60
N ALA A 156 -12.59 11.54 -4.61
CA ALA A 156 -13.09 11.93 -3.30
C ALA A 156 -12.14 12.90 -2.58
N LEU A 157 -10.84 12.63 -2.61
CA LEU A 157 -9.81 13.50 -2.02
C LEU A 157 -9.77 14.87 -2.72
N ALA A 158 -9.87 14.89 -4.05
CA ALA A 158 -9.90 16.15 -4.80
C ALA A 158 -11.10 17.02 -4.40
N ARG A 159 -12.29 16.42 -4.22
CA ARG A 159 -13.47 17.15 -3.73
C ARG A 159 -13.25 17.75 -2.34
N MET A 160 -12.61 17.01 -1.45
CA MET A 160 -12.28 17.51 -0.10
C MET A 160 -11.26 18.67 -0.14
N ILE A 161 -10.25 18.60 -1.02
CA ILE A 161 -9.22 19.64 -1.14
C ILE A 161 -9.76 20.90 -1.82
N LEU A 162 -10.63 20.73 -2.83
CA LEU A 162 -11.17 21.83 -3.64
C LEU A 162 -12.48 22.41 -3.06
N ASP A 163 -13.01 21.80 -2.00
CA ASP A 163 -14.29 22.14 -1.39
C ASP A 163 -15.45 22.18 -2.42
N VAL A 164 -15.51 21.17 -3.29
CA VAL A 164 -16.54 21.03 -4.32
C VAL A 164 -17.39 19.78 -4.08
N LYS A 165 -18.67 19.84 -4.53
CA LYS A 165 -19.64 18.73 -4.39
C LYS A 165 -19.47 17.66 -5.48
#